data_3b316b08a3ccf1e7e10f45bf8f2d0dba
#
_entry.id   3b316b08a3ccf1e7e10f45bf8f2d0dba
#
_cell.length_a   1.000
_cell.length_b   1.000
_cell.length_c   1.000
_cell.angle_alpha   90.00
_cell.angle_beta   90.00
_cell.angle_gamma   90.00
#
_symmetry.space_group_name_H-M   'P 1'
#
loop_
_entity.id
_entity.type
_entity.pdbx_description
1 polymer ?
#
loop_
_entity_poly.entity_id
_entity_poly.type
_entity_poly.pdbx_seq_one_letter_code
_entity_poly.pdbx_strand_id
1 'polypeptide(L)'
;MHLVIDSKIPFIRGYAEQLGTCTYLPGAEITASDVREADALIIRTRTHCNRALLEGSRVQFIATATIGYDHIDTDYLKEAGIAWTNCPGCNARSVA
;
A
#
# COMPACT_ATOMS: atom_id res chain seq x y z
N MET A 1 -3.32 -1.88 -14.14
CA MET A 1 -2.64 -1.84 -12.83
C MET A 1 -3.56 -2.39 -11.75
N HIS A 2 -3.03 -3.24 -10.90
CA HIS A 2 -3.81 -3.81 -9.80
C HIS A 2 -3.31 -3.21 -8.49
N LEU A 3 -4.23 -2.63 -7.70
CA LEU A 3 -3.90 -2.01 -6.43
C LEU A 3 -4.57 -2.78 -5.29
N VAL A 4 -3.84 -2.97 -4.20
CA VAL A 4 -4.40 -3.51 -2.96
C VAL A 4 -4.42 -2.36 -1.96
N ILE A 5 -5.57 -2.07 -1.40
CA ILE A 5 -5.80 -0.87 -0.61
C ILE A 5 -6.40 -1.24 0.74
N ASP A 6 -5.87 -0.62 1.80
CA ASP A 6 -6.44 -0.78 3.13
C ASP A 6 -7.85 -0.19 3.12
N SER A 7 -8.83 -1.02 3.42
CA SER A 7 -10.24 -0.62 3.37
C SER A 7 -10.61 0.44 4.41
N LYS A 8 -9.73 0.71 5.36
CA LYS A 8 -9.95 1.72 6.40
C LYS A 8 -9.55 3.12 5.95
N ILE A 9 -8.97 3.27 4.77
CA ILE A 9 -8.60 4.59 4.26
C ILE A 9 -9.83 5.25 3.65
N PRO A 10 -10.30 6.38 4.21
CA PRO A 10 -11.47 7.07 3.66
C PRO A 10 -11.11 7.85 2.40
N PHE A 11 -12.10 8.09 1.57
CA PHE A 11 -11.99 8.98 0.39
C PHE A 11 -11.00 8.53 -0.68
N ILE A 12 -10.51 7.30 -0.61
CA ILE A 12 -9.53 6.82 -1.59
C ILE A 12 -10.17 6.09 -2.78
N ARG A 13 -11.38 5.57 -2.58
CA ARG A 13 -11.97 4.68 -3.60
C ARG A 13 -12.09 5.33 -4.97
N GLY A 14 -12.62 6.54 -5.03
CA GLY A 14 -12.80 7.22 -6.31
C GLY A 14 -11.49 7.46 -7.05
N TYR A 15 -10.45 7.77 -6.32
CA TYR A 15 -9.14 7.99 -6.92
C TYR A 15 -8.50 6.70 -7.39
N ALA A 16 -8.51 5.70 -6.52
CA ALA A 16 -7.82 4.45 -6.82
C ALA A 16 -8.44 3.73 -8.00
N GLU A 17 -9.75 3.77 -8.10
CA GLU A 17 -10.44 3.08 -9.18
C GLU A 17 -10.15 3.69 -10.55
N GLN A 18 -9.71 4.93 -10.59
CA GLN A 18 -9.29 5.56 -11.83
C GLN A 18 -7.93 5.06 -12.30
N LEU A 19 -7.16 4.47 -11.39
CA LEU A 19 -5.82 3.98 -11.71
C LEU A 19 -5.82 2.53 -12.20
N GLY A 20 -6.87 1.79 -11.89
CA GLY A 20 -6.95 0.40 -12.31
C GLY A 20 -7.87 -0.42 -11.42
N THR A 21 -7.64 -1.73 -11.42
CA THR A 21 -8.41 -2.66 -10.61
C THR A 21 -7.99 -2.53 -9.15
N CYS A 22 -8.95 -2.40 -8.25
CA CYS A 22 -8.66 -2.21 -6.83
C CYS A 22 -9.25 -3.34 -6.00
N THR A 23 -8.47 -3.81 -5.02
CA THR A 23 -8.92 -4.78 -4.03
C THR A 23 -8.83 -4.09 -2.67
N TYR A 24 -9.93 -4.04 -1.95
CA TYR A 24 -9.99 -3.39 -0.63
C TYR A 24 -10.03 -4.45 0.45
N LEU A 25 -9.05 -4.42 1.35
CA LEU A 25 -8.93 -5.38 2.44
C LEU A 25 -8.57 -4.65 3.72
N PRO A 26 -9.06 -5.14 4.89
CA PRO A 26 -8.57 -4.60 6.17
C PRO A 26 -7.06 -4.79 6.24
N GLY A 27 -6.35 -3.76 6.70
CA GLY A 27 -4.89 -3.80 6.70
C GLY A 27 -4.31 -5.01 7.41
N ALA A 28 -4.94 -5.44 8.51
CA ALA A 28 -4.47 -6.60 9.26
C ALA A 28 -4.65 -7.92 8.52
N GLU A 29 -5.46 -7.93 7.47
CA GLU A 29 -5.75 -9.14 6.71
C GLU A 29 -5.02 -9.20 5.37
N ILE A 30 -4.26 -8.17 5.05
CA ILE A 30 -3.46 -8.19 3.81
C ILE A 30 -2.29 -9.15 3.98
N THR A 31 -2.24 -10.14 3.12
CA THR A 31 -1.21 -11.19 3.18
C THR A 31 -0.36 -11.19 1.92
N ALA A 32 0.71 -11.99 1.95
CA ALA A 32 1.60 -12.11 0.79
C ALA A 32 0.85 -12.62 -0.45
N SER A 33 -0.13 -13.49 -0.24
CA SER A 33 -0.94 -13.98 -1.36
C SER A 33 -1.76 -12.87 -1.99
N ASP A 34 -2.26 -11.95 -1.18
CA ASP A 34 -3.09 -10.84 -1.67
C ASP A 34 -2.28 -9.86 -2.51
N VAL A 35 -1.02 -9.65 -2.16
CA VAL A 35 -0.19 -8.66 -2.85
C VAL A 35 0.65 -9.24 -3.98
N ARG A 36 0.65 -10.55 -4.14
CA ARG A 36 1.51 -11.20 -5.12
C ARG A 36 1.34 -10.63 -6.52
N GLU A 37 0.12 -10.36 -6.91
CA GLU A 37 -0.18 -9.85 -8.25
C GLU A 37 -0.50 -8.35 -8.25
N ALA A 38 -0.35 -7.69 -7.12
CA ALA A 38 -0.58 -6.27 -7.04
C ALA A 38 0.60 -5.49 -7.61
N ASP A 39 0.33 -4.41 -8.29
CA ASP A 39 1.36 -3.51 -8.80
C ASP A 39 1.68 -2.42 -7.81
N ALA A 40 0.72 -2.04 -6.99
CA ALA A 40 0.89 -1.00 -5.98
C ALA A 40 0.07 -1.31 -4.74
N LEU A 41 0.52 -0.79 -3.61
CA LEU A 41 -0.19 -0.92 -2.34
C LEU A 41 -0.47 0.47 -1.79
N ILE A 42 -1.66 0.63 -1.22
CA ILE A 42 -2.00 1.84 -0.45
C ILE A 42 -2.44 1.34 0.91
N ILE A 43 -1.64 1.61 1.91
CA ILE A 43 -1.75 0.95 3.21
C ILE A 43 -1.73 1.95 4.36
N ARG A 44 -1.89 1.42 5.56
CA ARG A 44 -1.75 2.14 6.81
C ARG A 44 -0.82 1.36 7.74
N THR A 45 -0.80 1.71 9.03
CA THR A 45 0.12 1.10 9.99
C THR A 45 -0.14 -0.38 10.27
N ARG A 46 -1.31 -0.88 9.90
CA ARG A 46 -1.68 -2.28 10.15
C ARG A 46 -1.00 -3.26 9.20
N THR A 47 -0.45 -2.77 8.11
CA THR A 47 0.20 -3.63 7.12
C THR A 47 1.70 -3.41 7.21
N HIS A 48 2.42 -4.46 7.56
CA HIS A 48 3.88 -4.40 7.65
C HIS A 48 4.49 -4.76 6.30
N CYS A 49 5.07 -3.77 5.64
CA CYS A 49 5.70 -3.96 4.34
C CYS A 49 7.15 -4.40 4.53
N ASN A 50 7.35 -5.70 4.52
CA ASN A 50 8.66 -6.29 4.74
C ASN A 50 8.87 -7.44 3.75
N ARG A 51 9.99 -8.12 3.85
CA ARG A 51 10.32 -9.23 2.98
C ARG A 51 9.24 -10.32 3.02
N ALA A 52 8.73 -10.64 4.20
CA ALA A 52 7.73 -11.70 4.34
C ALA A 52 6.46 -11.40 3.55
N LEU A 53 6.09 -10.13 3.43
CA LEU A 53 4.91 -9.74 2.66
C LEU A 53 5.21 -9.60 1.18
N LEU A 54 6.35 -9.03 0.84
CA LEU A 54 6.61 -8.54 -0.52
C LEU A 54 7.45 -9.48 -1.38
N GLU A 55 8.14 -10.44 -0.77
CA GLU A 55 8.98 -11.36 -1.53
C GLU A 55 8.14 -12.15 -2.53
N GLY A 56 8.57 -12.13 -3.77
CA GLY A 56 7.85 -12.82 -4.84
C GLY A 56 6.66 -12.05 -5.40
N SER A 57 6.40 -10.85 -4.91
CA SER A 57 5.29 -10.03 -5.41
C SER A 57 5.73 -9.19 -6.61
N ARG A 58 4.74 -8.63 -7.30
CA ARG A 58 4.97 -7.72 -8.43
C ARG A 58 4.92 -6.27 -8.01
N VAL A 59 4.82 -6.01 -6.72
CA VAL A 59 4.66 -4.64 -6.20
C VAL A 59 5.84 -3.77 -6.59
N GLN A 60 5.56 -2.62 -7.16
CA GLN A 60 6.57 -1.65 -7.58
C GLN A 60 6.48 -0.35 -6.80
N PHE A 61 5.35 -0.11 -6.15
CA PHE A 61 5.13 1.14 -5.44
C PHE A 61 4.25 0.90 -4.21
N ILE A 62 4.59 1.60 -3.12
CA ILE A 62 3.81 1.52 -1.88
C ILE A 62 3.56 2.94 -1.38
N ALA A 63 2.31 3.26 -1.09
CA ALA A 63 1.95 4.50 -0.43
C ALA A 63 1.35 4.16 0.93
N THR A 64 1.82 4.82 1.98
CA THR A 64 1.23 4.64 3.30
C THR A 64 0.53 5.92 3.71
N ALA A 65 -0.74 5.82 4.08
CA ALA A 65 -1.56 6.97 4.46
C ALA A 65 -1.30 7.33 5.93
N THR A 66 -0.02 7.46 6.27
CA THR A 66 0.40 7.74 7.65
C THR A 66 1.60 8.68 7.62
N ILE A 67 1.84 9.36 8.73
CA ILE A 67 3.04 10.19 8.86
C ILE A 67 4.24 9.31 9.13
N GLY A 68 4.10 8.37 10.07
CA GLY A 68 5.18 7.46 10.42
C GLY A 68 5.30 6.31 9.42
N TYR A 69 6.46 5.70 9.38
CA TYR A 69 6.71 4.59 8.47
C TYR A 69 7.47 3.44 9.14
N ASP A 70 7.29 3.27 10.44
CA ASP A 70 7.93 2.18 11.17
C ASP A 70 7.50 0.80 10.68
N HIS A 71 6.33 0.73 10.05
CA HIS A 71 5.79 -0.49 9.48
C HIS A 71 6.34 -0.78 8.08
N ILE A 72 7.20 0.09 7.57
CA ILE A 72 7.82 -0.07 6.26
C ILE A 72 9.28 -0.47 6.44
N ASP A 73 9.65 -1.61 5.89
CA ASP A 73 11.06 -2.02 5.88
C ASP A 73 11.73 -1.32 4.70
N THR A 74 12.19 -0.10 4.94
CA THR A 74 12.76 0.73 3.90
C THR A 74 14.01 0.11 3.28
N ASP A 75 14.79 -0.62 4.07
CA ASP A 75 15.98 -1.28 3.56
C ASP A 75 15.63 -2.36 2.54
N TYR A 76 14.61 -3.17 2.86
CA TYR A 76 14.19 -4.19 1.93
C TYR A 76 13.60 -3.58 0.65
N LEU A 77 12.80 -2.51 0.77
CA LEU A 77 12.21 -1.88 -0.39
C LEU A 77 13.28 -1.31 -1.32
N LYS A 78 14.31 -0.72 -0.73
CA LYS A 78 15.43 -0.19 -1.52
C LYS A 78 16.16 -1.31 -2.25
N GLU A 79 16.39 -2.41 -1.57
CA GLU A 79 17.06 -3.57 -2.13
C GLU A 79 16.24 -4.20 -3.25
N ALA A 80 14.93 -4.25 -3.09
CA ALA A 80 14.02 -4.85 -4.06
C ALA A 80 13.68 -3.91 -5.21
N GLY A 81 14.06 -2.64 -5.13
CA GLY A 81 13.73 -1.67 -6.17
C GLY A 81 12.29 -1.18 -6.09
N ILE A 82 11.67 -1.23 -4.93
CA ILE A 82 10.30 -0.78 -4.74
C ILE A 82 10.30 0.66 -4.26
N ALA A 83 9.62 1.54 -4.99
CA ALA A 83 9.44 2.93 -4.57
C ALA A 83 8.38 3.00 -3.49
N TRP A 84 8.50 3.96 -2.57
CA TRP A 84 7.48 4.15 -1.56
C TRP A 84 7.41 5.62 -1.16
N THR A 85 6.27 5.99 -0.62
CA THR A 85 6.09 7.33 -0.07
C THR A 85 5.11 7.28 1.09
N ASN A 86 5.22 8.25 2.00
CA ASN A 86 4.18 8.43 3.00
C ASN A 86 3.27 9.54 2.51
N CYS A 87 1.99 9.36 2.77
CA CYS A 87 0.97 10.28 2.27
C CYS A 87 -0.09 10.47 3.36
N PRO A 88 0.25 11.18 4.45
CA PRO A 88 -0.72 11.34 5.54
C PRO A 88 -2.00 12.02 5.06
N GLY A 89 -1.89 12.88 4.06
CA GLY A 89 -3.05 13.54 3.49
C GLY A 89 -3.99 12.63 2.71
N CYS A 90 -3.54 11.45 2.31
CA CYS A 90 -4.41 10.50 1.63
C CYS A 90 -5.56 10.04 2.50
N ASN A 91 -5.44 10.25 3.78
CA ASN A 91 -6.43 9.88 4.78
C ASN A 91 -7.40 11.03 5.09
N ALA A 92 -7.21 12.18 4.49
CA ALA A 92 -8.00 13.36 4.73
C ALA A 92 -8.58 13.88 3.43
N ARG A 93 -9.83 14.33 3.49
CA ARG A 93 -10.51 14.80 2.29
C ARG A 93 -9.93 16.10 1.73
N SER A 94 -9.21 16.83 2.54
CA SER A 94 -8.65 18.11 2.14
C SER A 94 -7.48 18.00 1.20
N VAL A 95 -7.08 16.79 0.86
CA VAL A 95 -5.94 16.57 -0.01
C VAL A 95 -6.25 16.84 -1.48
N ALA A 96 -7.45 17.02 -1.78
CA ALA A 96 -7.87 17.21 -3.16
C ALA A 96 -6.97 18.15 -3.97
#